data_acc0a64bcac4d84e05c4f817baca82c8
#
_entry.id   acc0a64bcac4d84e05c4f817baca82c8
#
_cell.length_a   1.000
_cell.length_b   1.000
_cell.length_c   1.000
_cell.angle_alpha   90.00
_cell.angle_beta   90.00
_cell.angle_gamma   90.00
#
_symmetry.space_group_name_H-M   'P 1'
#
loop_
_entity.id
_entity.type
_entity.pdbx_description
1 polymer ?
#
loop_
_entity_poly.entity_id
_entity_poly.type
_entity_poly.pdbx_seq_one_letter_code
_entity_poly.pdbx_strand_id
1 'polypeptide(L)'
;MMSDSAPNMMSRRTLLMGAAMSGAFHALAKDTPQPTDGAPEKLKICVFSKHLQWTNVAEAAAIARDIGFDGVDLTVRAGGHVLPERVEADLPAAVEAVRRAGLTVPMISTEITSVQTPHVEAMLKTASQLGIRQYRWGGLTYPANQGIGERLDELKPQTKALAELNQEHQICGMYHTHSGPGLVGAPIWDLWTLFQGLDPQWIGVNYDIGHATVEGGYGGWIASSRLLKQQMRGIALKDFTWQQNKGKNIHRDPFDKSLGIEDAWVPHWCPMGEGMVNFSGFFAIVKANGFSGPVQLHFEYSGLGGAENGDKTLTIPRQELIAAMRRDLTYTRRVMREQQLV
;
A
#
# COMPACT_ATOMS: atom_id res chain seq x y z
N MET A 1 -39.08 -54.66 -26.22
CA MET A 1 -40.44 -54.29 -25.83
C MET A 1 -40.33 -52.82 -25.48
N MET A 2 -40.48 -51.84 -26.39
CA MET A 2 -41.70 -51.15 -26.76
C MET A 2 -42.46 -50.67 -25.51
N SER A 3 -42.78 -49.41 -25.28
CA SER A 3 -43.31 -48.32 -26.12
C SER A 3 -43.10 -46.97 -25.40
N ASP A 4 -42.63 -45.95 -26.03
CA ASP A 4 -43.37 -44.86 -26.71
C ASP A 4 -44.50 -44.22 -25.91
N SER A 5 -44.35 -42.92 -25.59
CA SER A 5 -45.28 -41.87 -26.09
C SER A 5 -44.98 -40.48 -25.48
N ALA A 6 -44.68 -39.55 -26.35
CA ALA A 6 -44.92 -38.11 -26.19
C ALA A 6 -46.30 -37.79 -26.81
N PRO A 7 -46.70 -36.53 -26.99
CA PRO A 7 -46.72 -35.31 -26.18
C PRO A 7 -48.16 -34.75 -26.02
N ASN A 8 -48.33 -33.65 -25.28
CA ASN A 8 -49.50 -32.83 -25.56
C ASN A 8 -49.23 -31.31 -25.40
N MET A 9 -49.51 -30.62 -26.46
CA MET A 9 -49.53 -29.17 -26.67
C MET A 9 -50.93 -28.60 -26.40
N MET A 10 -50.92 -27.27 -26.25
CA MET A 10 -52.08 -26.33 -26.34
C MET A 10 -52.75 -26.00 -25.01
N SER A 11 -53.06 -24.74 -24.68
CA SER A 11 -53.79 -23.78 -25.49
C SER A 11 -53.69 -22.34 -24.92
N ARG A 12 -53.83 -21.40 -25.84
CA ARG A 12 -53.90 -19.94 -25.67
C ARG A 12 -55.21 -19.45 -25.09
N ARG A 13 -55.18 -18.21 -24.57
CA ARG A 13 -56.24 -17.19 -24.41
C ARG A 13 -57.01 -17.17 -23.11
N THR A 14 -56.87 -16.05 -22.35
CA THR A 14 -57.99 -15.08 -22.26
C THR A 14 -57.46 -13.75 -21.69
N LEU A 15 -57.72 -12.69 -22.41
CA LEU A 15 -57.65 -11.27 -22.07
C LEU A 15 -58.78 -10.93 -21.11
N LEU A 16 -58.57 -10.04 -20.10
CA LEU A 16 -59.51 -9.00 -19.76
C LEU A 16 -58.93 -7.94 -18.79
N MET A 17 -59.27 -6.73 -19.10
CA MET A 17 -58.97 -5.44 -18.55
C MET A 17 -59.31 -5.24 -17.07
N GLY A 18 -58.56 -4.37 -16.40
CA GLY A 18 -58.96 -3.75 -15.14
C GLY A 18 -58.12 -2.52 -14.87
N ALA A 19 -58.73 -1.37 -14.81
CA ALA A 19 -58.19 0.00 -14.89
C ALA A 19 -57.38 0.49 -13.68
N ALA A 20 -56.43 1.32 -14.00
CA ALA A 20 -55.89 2.51 -13.34
C ALA A 20 -56.15 2.75 -11.85
N MET A 21 -55.04 2.89 -11.07
CA MET A 21 -54.87 3.95 -10.08
C MET A 21 -53.42 4.45 -10.11
N SER A 22 -53.26 5.70 -10.54
CA SER A 22 -52.01 6.46 -10.50
C SER A 22 -51.68 6.79 -9.06
N GLY A 23 -50.61 6.20 -8.54
CA GLY A 23 -49.94 6.63 -7.34
C GLY A 23 -48.51 7.03 -7.70
N ALA A 24 -48.23 8.34 -7.81
CA ALA A 24 -46.92 8.88 -8.07
C ALA A 24 -46.03 8.67 -6.83
N PHE A 25 -45.23 7.61 -6.83
CA PHE A 25 -44.05 7.53 -5.99
C PHE A 25 -42.89 8.17 -6.74
N HIS A 26 -42.54 9.40 -6.36
CA HIS A 26 -41.25 9.96 -6.70
C HIS A 26 -40.18 9.18 -5.91
N ALA A 27 -39.62 8.18 -6.55
CA ALA A 27 -38.37 7.59 -6.12
C ALA A 27 -37.27 8.64 -6.37
N LEU A 28 -36.73 9.22 -5.29
CA LEU A 28 -35.45 9.91 -5.32
C LEU A 28 -34.41 8.88 -5.81
N ALA A 29 -34.13 8.93 -7.10
CA ALA A 29 -32.95 8.29 -7.65
C ALA A 29 -31.73 8.96 -6.98
N LYS A 30 -31.05 8.22 -6.10
CA LYS A 30 -29.71 8.58 -5.68
C LYS A 30 -28.86 8.58 -6.95
N ASP A 31 -28.35 9.74 -7.33
CA ASP A 31 -27.33 9.90 -8.36
C ASP A 31 -26.13 9.04 -7.96
N THR A 32 -26.08 7.84 -8.50
CA THR A 32 -24.83 7.08 -8.57
C THR A 32 -23.98 7.80 -9.62
N PRO A 33 -22.78 8.27 -9.29
CA PRO A 33 -21.91 8.86 -10.30
C PRO A 33 -21.68 7.84 -11.41
N GLN A 34 -22.13 8.16 -12.63
CA GLN A 34 -21.77 7.36 -13.81
C GLN A 34 -20.27 7.41 -13.98
N PRO A 35 -19.62 6.30 -14.38
CA PRO A 35 -18.22 6.32 -14.77
C PRO A 35 -18.07 7.33 -15.92
N THR A 36 -17.31 8.36 -15.70
CA THR A 36 -16.91 9.27 -16.77
C THR A 36 -16.02 8.48 -17.73
N ASP A 37 -16.33 8.47 -19.02
CA ASP A 37 -15.49 7.98 -20.14
C ASP A 37 -14.22 8.84 -20.29
N GLY A 38 -13.45 8.95 -19.22
CA GLY A 38 -12.11 9.55 -19.21
C GLY A 38 -11.06 8.46 -19.27
N ALA A 39 -9.99 8.68 -20.01
CA ALA A 39 -8.80 7.84 -19.93
C ALA A 39 -8.42 7.65 -18.43
N PRO A 40 -8.01 6.44 -18.01
CA PRO A 40 -7.68 6.19 -16.60
C PRO A 40 -6.67 7.24 -16.11
N GLU A 41 -6.96 7.82 -14.94
CA GLU A 41 -6.07 8.82 -14.33
C GLU A 41 -4.68 8.19 -14.15
N LYS A 42 -3.65 8.91 -14.58
CA LYS A 42 -2.28 8.43 -14.50
C LYS A 42 -1.82 8.33 -13.06
N LEU A 43 -1.10 7.25 -12.75
CA LEU A 43 -0.59 7.01 -11.40
C LEU A 43 0.46 8.06 -11.02
N LYS A 44 0.40 8.51 -9.78
CA LYS A 44 1.33 9.48 -9.21
C LYS A 44 2.37 8.79 -8.37
N ILE A 45 3.64 9.11 -8.61
CA ILE A 45 4.77 8.55 -7.87
C ILE A 45 5.16 9.53 -6.77
N CYS A 46 5.11 9.09 -5.51
CA CYS A 46 5.54 9.89 -4.38
C CYS A 46 6.85 9.34 -3.78
N VAL A 47 7.65 10.26 -3.24
CA VAL A 47 8.80 9.89 -2.42
C VAL A 47 8.34 9.58 -1.00
N PHE A 48 8.86 8.49 -0.41
CA PHE A 48 8.73 8.26 1.02
C PHE A 48 9.62 9.25 1.78
N SER A 49 9.02 10.17 2.52
CA SER A 49 9.75 11.27 3.16
C SER A 49 10.74 10.82 4.24
N LYS A 50 10.70 9.55 4.66
CA LYS A 50 11.74 8.92 5.47
C LYS A 50 13.16 9.26 4.94
N HIS A 51 13.34 9.20 3.63
CA HIS A 51 14.63 9.40 2.97
C HIS A 51 15.08 10.87 2.91
N LEU A 52 14.23 11.79 3.35
CA LEU A 52 14.48 13.23 3.41
C LEU A 52 14.39 13.79 4.85
N GLN A 53 14.44 12.93 5.88
CA GLN A 53 14.32 13.33 7.28
C GLN A 53 15.55 14.11 7.81
N TRP A 54 16.60 14.21 7.04
CA TRP A 54 17.76 15.05 7.29
C TRP A 54 17.50 16.55 7.01
N THR A 55 16.33 16.88 6.51
CA THR A 55 15.90 18.26 6.25
C THR A 55 14.45 18.49 6.71
N ASN A 56 13.99 19.74 6.70
CA ASN A 56 12.60 20.07 7.05
C ASN A 56 11.66 19.79 5.87
N VAL A 57 10.34 19.79 6.14
CA VAL A 57 9.32 19.44 5.15
C VAL A 57 9.34 20.36 3.91
N ALA A 58 9.55 21.67 4.09
CA ALA A 58 9.53 22.60 2.96
C ALA A 58 10.71 22.35 2.01
N GLU A 59 11.88 22.08 2.55
CA GLU A 59 13.07 21.74 1.78
C GLU A 59 12.95 20.33 1.16
N ALA A 60 12.43 19.36 1.90
CA ALA A 60 12.14 18.02 1.38
C ALA A 60 11.17 18.07 0.18
N ALA A 61 10.13 18.89 0.24
CA ALA A 61 9.19 19.11 -0.85
C ALA A 61 9.87 19.77 -2.06
N ALA A 62 10.71 20.77 -1.85
CA ALA A 62 11.48 21.41 -2.93
C ALA A 62 12.40 20.41 -3.64
N ILE A 63 13.12 19.57 -2.87
CA ILE A 63 13.96 18.50 -3.41
C ILE A 63 13.13 17.48 -4.20
N ALA A 64 12.02 17.03 -3.64
CA ALA A 64 11.14 16.07 -4.31
C ALA A 64 10.62 16.60 -5.66
N ARG A 65 10.21 17.86 -5.70
CA ARG A 65 9.80 18.55 -6.94
C ARG A 65 10.95 18.60 -7.95
N ASP A 66 12.15 19.02 -7.52
CA ASP A 66 13.31 19.18 -8.39
C ASP A 66 13.82 17.85 -8.95
N ILE A 67 13.62 16.75 -8.21
CA ILE A 67 13.86 15.38 -8.70
C ILE A 67 12.81 14.99 -9.74
N GLY A 68 11.57 15.45 -9.59
CA GLY A 68 10.45 15.19 -10.51
C GLY A 68 9.38 14.24 -9.95
N PHE A 69 9.25 14.11 -8.63
CA PHE A 69 8.14 13.38 -8.00
C PHE A 69 6.80 14.13 -8.17
N ASP A 70 5.70 13.40 -8.11
CA ASP A 70 4.34 13.94 -8.17
C ASP A 70 3.79 14.26 -6.77
N GLY A 71 4.41 13.70 -5.74
CA GLY A 71 3.97 13.87 -4.35
C GLY A 71 5.00 13.42 -3.32
N VAL A 72 4.61 13.61 -2.07
CA VAL A 72 5.37 13.21 -0.89
C VAL A 72 4.47 12.36 0.00
N ASP A 73 4.90 11.16 0.36
CA ASP A 73 4.35 10.39 1.46
C ASP A 73 4.98 10.91 2.76
N LEU A 74 4.22 11.64 3.56
CA LEU A 74 4.73 12.25 4.79
C LEU A 74 4.79 11.24 5.94
N THR A 75 5.94 11.18 6.61
CA THR A 75 6.09 10.40 7.85
C THR A 75 5.40 11.10 9.02
N VAL A 76 4.36 10.45 9.57
CA VAL A 76 3.63 10.87 10.78
C VAL A 76 3.83 9.81 11.85
N ARG A 77 4.99 9.83 12.49
CA ARG A 77 5.42 8.81 13.46
C ARG A 77 6.57 9.31 14.32
N ALA A 78 6.97 8.51 15.31
CA ALA A 78 8.14 8.82 16.12
C ALA A 78 9.38 9.03 15.24
N GLY A 79 10.10 10.14 15.47
CA GLY A 79 11.25 10.54 14.66
C GLY A 79 10.93 10.93 13.22
N GLY A 80 9.67 10.97 12.79
CA GLY A 80 9.23 11.40 11.46
C GLY A 80 9.30 12.93 11.27
N HIS A 81 8.78 13.40 10.13
CA HIS A 81 8.63 14.83 9.88
C HIS A 81 7.53 15.48 10.73
N VAL A 82 6.49 14.71 11.07
CA VAL A 82 5.40 15.11 11.96
C VAL A 82 5.33 14.09 13.08
N LEU A 83 5.32 14.55 14.33
CA LEU A 83 5.15 13.68 15.49
C LEU A 83 3.66 13.41 15.75
N PRO A 84 3.26 12.18 16.13
CA PRO A 84 1.86 11.84 16.38
C PRO A 84 1.16 12.77 17.38
N GLU A 85 1.84 13.11 18.48
CA GLU A 85 1.34 14.01 19.53
C GLU A 85 1.19 15.48 19.11
N ARG A 86 1.76 15.82 17.96
CA ARG A 86 1.68 17.18 17.39
C ARG A 86 0.93 17.22 16.05
N VAL A 87 0.29 16.13 15.67
CA VAL A 87 -0.31 15.98 14.34
C VAL A 87 -1.31 17.09 14.01
N GLU A 88 -2.15 17.50 14.95
CA GLU A 88 -3.15 18.55 14.71
C GLU A 88 -2.53 19.92 14.44
N ALA A 89 -1.38 20.21 15.05
CA ALA A 89 -0.67 21.47 14.87
C ALA A 89 0.26 21.44 13.63
N ASP A 90 1.01 20.35 13.45
CA ASP A 90 2.15 20.33 12.51
C ASP A 90 1.78 19.74 11.13
N LEU A 91 0.83 18.78 11.05
CA LEU A 91 0.47 18.17 9.77
C LEU A 91 -0.17 19.18 8.78
N PRO A 92 -1.04 20.12 9.19
CA PRO A 92 -1.56 21.13 8.26
C PRO A 92 -0.46 21.99 7.63
N ALA A 93 0.51 22.44 8.42
CA ALA A 93 1.64 23.23 7.93
C ALA A 93 2.54 22.43 6.99
N ALA A 94 2.78 21.13 7.30
CA ALA A 94 3.55 20.22 6.46
C ALA A 94 2.88 19.99 5.11
N VAL A 95 1.57 19.71 5.09
CA VAL A 95 0.78 19.53 3.86
C VAL A 95 0.78 20.80 3.01
N GLU A 96 0.63 21.95 3.63
CA GLU A 96 0.67 23.23 2.94
C GLU A 96 2.07 23.50 2.32
N ALA A 97 3.15 23.14 2.99
CA ALA A 97 4.50 23.27 2.45
C ALA A 97 4.69 22.40 1.20
N VAL A 98 4.19 21.15 1.22
CA VAL A 98 4.22 20.25 0.04
C VAL A 98 3.38 20.82 -1.11
N ARG A 99 2.17 21.33 -0.83
CA ARG A 99 1.30 21.92 -1.85
C ARG A 99 1.89 23.18 -2.47
N ARG A 100 2.53 24.04 -1.68
CA ARG A 100 3.27 25.22 -2.22
C ARG A 100 4.41 24.84 -3.14
N ALA A 101 5.02 23.70 -2.95
CA ALA A 101 6.00 23.16 -3.91
C ALA A 101 5.37 22.61 -5.20
N GLY A 102 4.03 22.63 -5.35
CA GLY A 102 3.32 22.08 -6.50
C GLY A 102 3.15 20.55 -6.45
N LEU A 103 3.32 19.95 -5.28
CA LEU A 103 3.22 18.51 -5.07
C LEU A 103 1.94 18.12 -4.32
N THR A 104 1.58 16.84 -4.36
CA THR A 104 0.46 16.28 -3.60
C THR A 104 0.97 15.52 -2.37
N VAL A 105 0.10 15.34 -1.37
CA VAL A 105 0.30 14.38 -0.27
C VAL A 105 -0.73 13.26 -0.45
N PRO A 106 -0.41 12.21 -1.22
CA PRO A 106 -1.37 11.17 -1.54
C PRO A 106 -1.66 10.27 -0.35
N MET A 107 -0.73 10.17 0.59
CA MET A 107 -0.84 9.37 1.79
C MET A 107 0.11 9.85 2.88
N ILE A 108 -0.07 9.33 4.09
CA ILE A 108 0.88 9.46 5.20
C ILE A 108 1.36 8.09 5.67
N SER A 109 2.61 7.99 6.09
CA SER A 109 3.18 6.79 6.71
C SER A 109 3.22 6.92 8.23
N THR A 110 2.48 6.04 8.91
CA THR A 110 2.32 6.00 10.37
C THR A 110 2.93 4.74 10.99
N GLU A 111 2.90 4.65 12.31
CA GLU A 111 3.17 3.45 13.11
C GLU A 111 1.89 2.93 13.79
N ILE A 112 0.72 3.20 13.22
CA ILE A 112 -0.55 2.67 13.71
C ILE A 112 -0.53 1.15 13.54
N THR A 113 -0.87 0.43 14.63
CA THR A 113 -1.03 -1.03 14.64
C THR A 113 -2.44 -1.46 14.98
N SER A 114 -3.21 -0.59 15.67
CA SER A 114 -4.58 -0.84 16.09
C SER A 114 -5.26 0.46 16.50
N VAL A 115 -6.53 0.39 16.87
CA VAL A 115 -7.29 1.52 17.45
C VAL A 115 -6.77 1.98 18.82
N GLN A 116 -5.92 1.19 19.49
CA GLN A 116 -5.28 1.56 20.75
C GLN A 116 -3.96 2.31 20.55
N THR A 117 -3.48 2.46 19.33
CA THR A 117 -2.26 3.24 19.05
C THR A 117 -2.45 4.68 19.53
N PRO A 118 -1.51 5.23 20.34
CA PRO A 118 -1.61 6.61 20.81
C PRO A 118 -1.85 7.59 19.65
N HIS A 119 -2.74 8.55 19.84
CA HIS A 119 -3.09 9.61 18.87
C HIS A 119 -3.70 9.11 17.55
N VAL A 120 -4.12 7.82 17.44
CA VAL A 120 -4.66 7.26 16.20
C VAL A 120 -5.82 8.11 15.65
N GLU A 121 -6.79 8.45 16.50
CA GLU A 121 -7.97 9.22 16.07
C GLU A 121 -7.59 10.63 15.59
N ALA A 122 -6.70 11.32 16.31
CA ALA A 122 -6.20 12.63 15.91
C ALA A 122 -5.47 12.58 14.57
N MET A 123 -4.64 11.54 14.34
CA MET A 123 -3.95 11.33 13.06
C MET A 123 -4.93 11.13 11.91
N LEU A 124 -5.91 10.22 12.05
CA LEU A 124 -6.87 9.92 10.99
C LEU A 124 -7.79 11.10 10.70
N LYS A 125 -8.31 11.74 11.73
CA LYS A 125 -9.18 12.93 11.61
C LYS A 125 -8.45 14.07 10.90
N THR A 126 -7.24 14.42 11.36
CA THR A 126 -6.49 15.54 10.78
C THR A 126 -6.10 15.24 9.33
N ALA A 127 -5.62 14.04 9.03
CA ALA A 127 -5.31 13.64 7.66
C ALA A 127 -6.53 13.73 6.74
N SER A 128 -7.68 13.21 7.18
CA SER A 128 -8.93 13.25 6.42
C SER A 128 -9.42 14.68 6.16
N GLN A 129 -9.36 15.57 7.16
CA GLN A 129 -9.72 16.99 7.02
C GLN A 129 -8.84 17.72 6.00
N LEU A 130 -7.58 17.30 5.87
CA LEU A 130 -6.65 17.82 4.86
C LEU A 130 -6.83 17.19 3.47
N GLY A 131 -7.80 16.29 3.29
CA GLY A 131 -8.09 15.64 2.03
C GLY A 131 -7.18 14.42 1.75
N ILE A 132 -6.39 13.97 2.70
CA ILE A 132 -5.60 12.74 2.59
C ILE A 132 -6.54 11.55 2.83
N ARG A 133 -6.57 10.62 1.88
CA ARG A 133 -7.52 9.49 1.89
C ARG A 133 -6.88 8.14 2.18
N GLN A 134 -5.58 8.11 2.36
CA GLN A 134 -4.83 6.87 2.56
C GLN A 134 -3.71 7.07 3.58
N TYR A 135 -3.46 6.03 4.38
CA TYR A 135 -2.32 6.01 5.27
C TYR A 135 -1.73 4.60 5.38
N ARG A 136 -0.43 4.52 5.63
CA ARG A 136 0.26 3.28 5.93
C ARG A 136 0.09 2.92 7.39
N TRP A 137 -0.27 1.65 7.68
CA TRP A 137 -0.25 1.03 8.98
C TRP A 137 0.43 -0.34 8.90
N GLY A 138 0.65 -1.01 10.05
CA GLY A 138 1.19 -2.36 10.07
C GLY A 138 2.27 -2.56 11.13
N GLY A 139 3.19 -3.49 10.86
CA GLY A 139 4.22 -3.88 11.83
C GLY A 139 3.73 -4.91 12.85
N LEU A 140 2.65 -5.65 12.52
CA LEU A 140 2.17 -6.76 13.33
C LEU A 140 3.11 -7.97 13.22
N THR A 141 3.17 -8.76 14.29
CA THR A 141 4.13 -9.86 14.40
C THR A 141 3.48 -11.14 14.88
N TYR A 142 4.16 -12.26 14.61
CA TYR A 142 3.86 -13.59 15.15
C TYR A 142 4.82 -13.88 16.30
N PRO A 143 4.36 -13.86 17.56
CA PRO A 143 5.20 -14.28 18.69
C PRO A 143 5.63 -15.74 18.57
N ALA A 144 6.90 -16.04 18.87
CA ALA A 144 7.45 -17.39 18.72
C ALA A 144 6.74 -18.48 19.57
N ASN A 145 6.09 -18.07 20.65
CA ASN A 145 5.36 -18.96 21.57
C ASN A 145 3.86 -19.08 21.27
N GLN A 146 3.38 -18.56 20.15
CA GLN A 146 1.98 -18.56 19.74
C GLN A 146 1.79 -19.18 18.36
N GLY A 147 0.73 -19.96 18.17
CA GLY A 147 0.37 -20.49 16.85
C GLY A 147 -0.05 -19.38 15.87
N ILE A 148 0.37 -19.50 14.60
CA ILE A 148 0.02 -18.51 13.55
C ILE A 148 -1.49 -18.35 13.41
N GLY A 149 -2.25 -19.45 13.41
CA GLY A 149 -3.71 -19.40 13.30
C GLY A 149 -4.36 -18.72 14.50
N GLU A 150 -3.91 -19.02 15.71
CA GLU A 150 -4.35 -18.39 16.94
C GLU A 150 -4.09 -16.86 16.92
N ARG A 151 -2.89 -16.47 16.48
CA ARG A 151 -2.55 -15.05 16.34
C ARG A 151 -3.42 -14.34 15.31
N LEU A 152 -3.71 -14.97 14.18
CA LEU A 152 -4.61 -14.40 13.18
C LEU A 152 -6.03 -14.23 13.74
N ASP A 153 -6.52 -15.18 14.52
CA ASP A 153 -7.85 -15.09 15.15
C ASP A 153 -7.93 -13.94 16.17
N GLU A 154 -6.86 -13.65 16.90
CA GLU A 154 -6.75 -12.47 17.77
C GLU A 154 -6.70 -11.15 16.97
N LEU A 155 -6.04 -11.14 15.83
CA LEU A 155 -5.87 -9.94 15.01
C LEU A 155 -7.14 -9.57 14.21
N LYS A 156 -7.99 -10.53 13.86
CA LYS A 156 -9.23 -10.27 13.09
C LYS A 156 -10.13 -9.22 13.75
N PRO A 157 -10.53 -9.29 15.02
CA PRO A 157 -11.36 -8.26 15.66
C PRO A 157 -10.64 -6.91 15.75
N GLN A 158 -9.32 -6.88 15.97
CA GLN A 158 -8.54 -5.64 16.00
C GLN A 158 -8.50 -4.97 14.63
N THR A 159 -8.30 -5.77 13.57
CA THR A 159 -8.31 -5.29 12.18
C THR A 159 -9.68 -4.76 11.78
N LYS A 160 -10.75 -5.44 12.21
CA LYS A 160 -12.13 -4.98 11.99
C LYS A 160 -12.40 -3.64 12.68
N ALA A 161 -12.03 -3.51 13.96
CA ALA A 161 -12.18 -2.25 14.69
C ALA A 161 -11.43 -1.09 14.01
N LEU A 162 -10.22 -1.34 13.48
CA LEU A 162 -9.47 -0.34 12.73
C LEU A 162 -10.17 0.03 11.41
N ALA A 163 -10.77 -0.94 10.72
CA ALA A 163 -11.55 -0.67 9.50
C ALA A 163 -12.80 0.18 9.78
N GLU A 164 -13.47 -0.05 10.91
CA GLU A 164 -14.62 0.74 11.36
C GLU A 164 -14.21 2.19 11.69
N LEU A 165 -13.11 2.40 12.40
CA LEU A 165 -12.55 3.72 12.68
C LEU A 165 -12.12 4.44 11.38
N ASN A 166 -11.53 3.70 10.44
CA ASN A 166 -11.16 4.23 9.13
C ASN A 166 -12.40 4.70 8.35
N GLN A 167 -13.50 3.95 8.40
CA GLN A 167 -14.77 4.31 7.78
C GLN A 167 -15.33 5.60 8.40
N GLU A 168 -15.30 5.73 9.71
CA GLU A 168 -15.76 6.92 10.43
C GLU A 168 -15.02 8.17 9.96
N HIS A 169 -13.71 8.07 9.79
CA HIS A 169 -12.87 9.18 9.32
C HIS A 169 -12.74 9.28 7.79
N GLN A 170 -13.42 8.42 7.02
CA GLN A 170 -13.38 8.43 5.54
C GLN A 170 -11.94 8.35 4.99
N ILE A 171 -11.11 7.49 5.57
CA ILE A 171 -9.71 7.27 5.21
C ILE A 171 -9.42 5.76 5.10
N CYS A 172 -8.54 5.34 4.19
CA CYS A 172 -8.20 3.93 4.00
C CYS A 172 -6.86 3.61 4.68
N GLY A 173 -6.88 2.65 5.60
CA GLY A 173 -5.66 2.08 6.16
C GLY A 173 -5.07 1.03 5.23
N MET A 174 -3.81 1.21 4.83
CA MET A 174 -3.08 0.30 3.94
C MET A 174 -1.97 -0.40 4.71
N TYR A 175 -2.13 -1.71 4.96
CA TYR A 175 -1.10 -2.52 5.61
C TYR A 175 0.14 -2.63 4.73
N HIS A 176 1.28 -2.14 5.19
CA HIS A 176 2.52 -2.25 4.43
C HIS A 176 3.15 -3.62 4.60
N THR A 177 3.32 -4.34 3.50
CA THR A 177 3.93 -5.67 3.50
C THR A 177 5.45 -5.59 3.68
N HIS A 178 6.01 -6.50 4.49
CA HIS A 178 7.45 -6.65 4.70
C HIS A 178 7.83 -8.12 4.52
N SER A 179 9.07 -8.37 4.17
CA SER A 179 9.67 -9.71 4.20
C SER A 179 10.34 -9.97 5.54
N GLY A 180 10.39 -11.22 5.93
CA GLY A 180 11.08 -11.70 7.11
C GLY A 180 10.24 -12.61 7.98
N PRO A 181 10.88 -13.56 8.68
CA PRO A 181 10.19 -14.45 9.58
C PRO A 181 9.56 -13.67 10.74
N GLY A 182 8.45 -14.17 11.26
CA GLY A 182 7.75 -13.54 12.36
C GLY A 182 6.94 -12.30 12.03
N LEU A 183 6.87 -11.85 10.78
CA LEU A 183 6.09 -10.69 10.36
C LEU A 183 4.76 -11.11 9.74
N VAL A 184 3.67 -10.52 10.22
CA VAL A 184 2.36 -10.59 9.55
C VAL A 184 2.48 -9.84 8.22
N GLY A 185 1.93 -10.40 7.16
CA GLY A 185 2.00 -9.84 5.82
C GLY A 185 3.26 -10.21 5.04
N ALA A 186 4.21 -10.97 5.62
CA ALA A 186 5.31 -11.53 4.85
C ALA A 186 4.80 -12.58 3.84
N PRO A 187 4.05 -13.61 4.24
CA PRO A 187 3.48 -14.56 3.30
C PRO A 187 2.30 -14.01 2.49
N ILE A 188 1.77 -12.83 2.82
CA ILE A 188 0.64 -12.12 2.17
C ILE A 188 -0.71 -12.84 2.28
N TRP A 189 -0.76 -14.17 2.27
CA TRP A 189 -1.99 -14.96 2.44
C TRP A 189 -2.67 -14.74 3.79
N ASP A 190 -1.91 -14.40 4.80
CA ASP A 190 -2.38 -14.02 6.13
C ASP A 190 -3.17 -12.70 6.08
N LEU A 191 -2.71 -11.70 5.33
CA LEU A 191 -3.47 -10.46 5.12
C LEU A 191 -4.79 -10.72 4.39
N TRP A 192 -4.78 -11.59 3.38
CA TRP A 192 -6.02 -12.01 2.74
C TRP A 192 -7.00 -12.63 3.75
N THR A 193 -6.48 -13.45 4.68
CA THR A 193 -7.28 -14.06 5.76
C THR A 193 -7.81 -13.01 6.73
N LEU A 194 -7.00 -12.02 7.11
CA LEU A 194 -7.39 -10.95 8.04
C LEU A 194 -8.46 -10.02 7.45
N PHE A 195 -8.43 -9.81 6.13
CA PHE A 195 -9.32 -8.86 5.46
C PHE A 195 -10.61 -9.48 4.93
N GLN A 196 -10.84 -10.79 5.16
CA GLN A 196 -12.09 -11.43 4.74
C GLN A 196 -13.31 -10.74 5.35
N GLY A 197 -14.27 -10.36 4.50
CA GLY A 197 -15.51 -9.70 4.92
C GLY A 197 -15.36 -8.21 5.29
N LEU A 198 -14.16 -7.63 5.14
CA LEU A 198 -13.94 -6.19 5.33
C LEU A 198 -14.01 -5.45 3.99
N ASP A 199 -14.54 -4.23 4.03
CA ASP A 199 -14.62 -3.38 2.84
C ASP A 199 -13.24 -2.83 2.46
N PRO A 200 -12.71 -3.15 1.26
CA PRO A 200 -11.41 -2.67 0.81
C PRO A 200 -11.34 -1.14 0.63
N GLN A 201 -12.48 -0.44 0.69
CA GLN A 201 -12.49 1.03 0.72
C GLN A 201 -11.84 1.58 1.98
N TRP A 202 -11.95 0.87 3.11
CA TRP A 202 -11.52 1.36 4.41
C TRP A 202 -10.26 0.67 4.94
N ILE A 203 -9.97 -0.55 4.44
CA ILE A 203 -8.77 -1.27 4.83
C ILE A 203 -8.25 -2.12 3.68
N GLY A 204 -6.95 -2.07 3.45
CA GLY A 204 -6.30 -2.78 2.37
C GLY A 204 -4.80 -2.90 2.57
N VAL A 205 -4.08 -3.07 1.49
CA VAL A 205 -2.64 -3.34 1.46
C VAL A 205 -1.91 -2.24 0.70
N ASN A 206 -0.82 -1.75 1.30
CA ASN A 206 0.28 -1.09 0.60
C ASN A 206 1.27 -2.18 0.19
N TYR A 207 1.11 -2.68 -1.03
CA TYR A 207 1.83 -3.84 -1.52
C TYR A 207 3.24 -3.46 -1.93
N ASP A 208 4.24 -3.90 -1.17
CA ASP A 208 5.64 -3.74 -1.53
C ASP A 208 6.11 -4.90 -2.40
N ILE A 209 6.32 -4.64 -3.68
CA ILE A 209 6.72 -5.67 -4.65
C ILE A 209 8.12 -6.22 -4.38
N GLY A 210 9.03 -5.43 -3.81
CA GLY A 210 10.35 -5.90 -3.42
C GLY A 210 10.24 -6.98 -2.34
N HIS A 211 9.54 -6.70 -1.25
CA HIS A 211 9.28 -7.67 -0.19
C HIS A 211 8.48 -8.87 -0.68
N ALA A 212 7.46 -8.66 -1.49
CA ALA A 212 6.66 -9.74 -2.05
C ALA A 212 7.48 -10.68 -2.96
N THR A 213 8.49 -10.14 -3.65
CA THR A 213 9.39 -10.93 -4.48
C THR A 213 10.40 -11.72 -3.61
N VAL A 214 10.88 -11.13 -2.51
CA VAL A 214 11.72 -11.86 -1.52
C VAL A 214 10.99 -13.07 -0.99
N GLU A 215 9.75 -12.91 -0.52
CA GLU A 215 8.97 -14.02 0.06
C GLU A 215 8.39 -14.95 -0.99
N GLY A 216 7.96 -14.42 -2.12
CA GLY A 216 7.29 -15.18 -3.18
C GLY A 216 8.22 -15.81 -4.21
N GLY A 217 9.51 -15.46 -4.20
CA GLY A 217 10.50 -15.98 -5.14
C GLY A 217 10.05 -15.87 -6.59
N TYR A 218 10.17 -16.98 -7.34
CA TYR A 218 9.96 -17.02 -8.80
C TYR A 218 8.56 -16.61 -9.24
N GLY A 219 7.49 -16.97 -8.50
CA GLY A 219 6.12 -16.73 -8.96
C GLY A 219 5.09 -16.42 -7.87
N GLY A 220 5.44 -16.52 -6.59
CA GLY A 220 4.51 -16.29 -5.48
C GLY A 220 3.99 -14.87 -5.44
N TRP A 221 4.80 -13.87 -5.82
CA TRP A 221 4.38 -12.47 -5.94
C TRP A 221 3.28 -12.27 -7.00
N ILE A 222 3.23 -13.09 -8.05
CA ILE A 222 2.17 -13.07 -9.06
C ILE A 222 0.85 -13.56 -8.44
N ALA A 223 0.91 -14.69 -7.72
CA ALA A 223 -0.26 -15.24 -7.06
C ALA A 223 -0.81 -14.29 -5.99
N SER A 224 0.04 -13.73 -5.14
CA SER A 224 -0.36 -12.83 -4.07
C SER A 224 -0.90 -11.48 -4.59
N SER A 225 -0.32 -10.90 -5.66
CA SER A 225 -0.87 -9.68 -6.26
C SER A 225 -2.23 -9.91 -6.94
N ARG A 226 -2.49 -11.10 -7.46
CA ARG A 226 -3.82 -11.47 -7.98
C ARG A 226 -4.82 -11.72 -6.86
N LEU A 227 -4.38 -12.37 -5.78
CA LEU A 227 -5.21 -12.64 -4.60
C LEU A 227 -5.70 -11.34 -3.96
N LEU A 228 -4.82 -10.37 -3.81
CA LEU A 228 -5.09 -9.08 -3.17
C LEU A 228 -5.62 -8.00 -4.12
N LYS A 229 -6.07 -8.36 -5.32
CA LYS A 229 -6.52 -7.42 -6.34
C LYS A 229 -7.35 -6.24 -5.79
N GLN A 230 -8.41 -6.54 -5.03
CA GLN A 230 -9.33 -5.52 -4.50
C GLN A 230 -8.77 -4.82 -3.27
N GLN A 231 -7.94 -5.50 -2.49
CA GLN A 231 -7.32 -4.98 -1.28
C GLN A 231 -6.05 -4.17 -1.55
N MET A 232 -5.48 -4.23 -2.76
CA MET A 232 -4.29 -3.44 -3.12
C MET A 232 -4.69 -1.96 -3.28
N ARG A 233 -4.44 -1.16 -2.25
CA ARG A 233 -4.84 0.24 -2.16
C ARG A 233 -3.67 1.22 -2.31
N GLY A 234 -2.45 0.74 -2.16
CA GLY A 234 -1.19 1.41 -2.44
C GLY A 234 -0.13 0.41 -2.88
N ILE A 235 0.92 0.87 -3.51
CA ILE A 235 2.09 0.05 -3.85
C ILE A 235 3.37 0.75 -3.45
N ALA A 236 4.35 -0.03 -2.99
CA ALA A 236 5.70 0.44 -2.71
C ALA A 236 6.70 -0.28 -3.61
N LEU A 237 7.71 0.44 -4.04
CA LEU A 237 8.70 -0.01 -5.01
C LEU A 237 10.08 0.06 -4.41
N LYS A 238 10.79 -1.04 -4.42
CA LYS A 238 12.22 -1.18 -4.17
C LYS A 238 12.74 -2.43 -4.85
N ASP A 239 14.03 -2.47 -5.09
CA ASP A 239 14.68 -3.58 -5.78
C ASP A 239 15.72 -4.25 -4.89
N PHE A 240 16.06 -5.51 -5.18
CA PHE A 240 17.02 -6.25 -4.37
C PHE A 240 17.74 -7.32 -5.19
N THR A 241 18.90 -7.77 -4.67
CA THR A 241 19.61 -8.96 -5.12
C THR A 241 19.77 -9.95 -3.98
N TRP A 242 19.85 -11.26 -4.28
CA TRP A 242 20.27 -12.24 -3.30
C TRP A 242 21.78 -12.22 -3.16
N GLN A 243 22.27 -12.13 -1.94
CA GLN A 243 23.70 -12.22 -1.64
C GLN A 243 23.95 -13.23 -0.52
N GLN A 244 25.05 -13.98 -0.65
CA GLN A 244 25.46 -14.93 0.37
C GLN A 244 26.32 -14.22 1.42
N ASN A 245 25.87 -14.25 2.67
CA ASN A 245 26.65 -13.75 3.82
C ASN A 245 27.58 -14.84 4.36
N LYS A 246 28.70 -15.05 3.67
CA LYS A 246 29.69 -16.10 4.03
C LYS A 246 30.33 -15.81 5.39
N GLY A 247 30.45 -16.86 6.22
CA GLY A 247 31.08 -16.78 7.55
C GLY A 247 30.30 -15.95 8.57
N LYS A 248 29.04 -15.62 8.31
CA LYS A 248 28.19 -14.87 9.23
C LYS A 248 26.96 -15.68 9.59
N ASN A 249 26.77 -15.87 10.89
CA ASN A 249 25.51 -16.37 11.41
C ASN A 249 24.45 -15.26 11.37
N ILE A 250 23.34 -15.48 10.68
CA ILE A 250 22.26 -14.53 10.53
C ILE A 250 21.03 -15.02 11.27
N HIS A 251 20.66 -14.27 12.29
CA HIS A 251 19.38 -14.47 12.97
C HIS A 251 18.26 -13.92 12.09
N ARG A 252 17.42 -14.83 11.58
CA ARG A 252 16.30 -14.47 10.71
C ARG A 252 14.99 -14.26 11.44
N ASP A 253 14.87 -14.88 12.61
CA ASP A 253 13.71 -14.67 13.48
C ASP A 253 14.04 -13.57 14.50
N PRO A 254 13.32 -12.43 14.47
CA PRO A 254 13.53 -11.37 15.44
C PRO A 254 13.16 -11.77 16.87
N PHE A 255 12.40 -12.86 17.04
CA PHE A 255 11.90 -13.36 18.33
C PHE A 255 12.67 -14.58 18.82
N ASP A 256 13.25 -15.37 17.91
CA ASP A 256 14.07 -16.54 18.26
C ASP A 256 15.46 -16.46 17.63
N LYS A 257 16.40 -15.93 18.38
CA LYS A 257 17.81 -15.78 17.96
C LYS A 257 18.53 -17.12 17.79
N SER A 258 17.94 -18.24 18.25
CA SER A 258 18.50 -19.58 18.03
C SER A 258 18.37 -20.05 16.58
N LEU A 259 17.47 -19.45 15.82
CA LEU A 259 17.25 -19.77 14.39
C LEU A 259 18.23 -19.05 13.44
N GLY A 260 19.43 -18.75 13.90
CA GLY A 260 20.50 -18.23 13.05
C GLY A 260 20.94 -19.25 12.01
N ILE A 261 21.23 -18.79 10.79
CA ILE A 261 21.69 -19.62 9.67
C ILE A 261 23.04 -19.08 9.20
N GLU A 262 24.06 -19.94 9.25
CA GLU A 262 25.38 -19.62 8.68
C GLU A 262 25.34 -19.65 7.14
N ASP A 263 26.18 -18.83 6.52
CA ASP A 263 26.29 -18.72 5.06
C ASP A 263 24.94 -18.53 4.34
N ALA A 264 23.99 -17.89 5.01
CA ALA A 264 22.66 -17.68 4.46
C ALA A 264 22.65 -16.76 3.24
N TRP A 265 21.81 -17.06 2.28
CA TRP A 265 21.41 -16.10 1.27
C TRP A 265 20.39 -15.11 1.88
N VAL A 266 20.65 -13.82 1.71
CA VAL A 266 19.80 -12.75 2.23
C VAL A 266 19.50 -11.72 1.13
N PRO A 267 18.35 -11.04 1.19
CA PRO A 267 18.07 -9.94 0.27
C PRO A 267 18.94 -8.73 0.63
N HIS A 268 19.63 -8.19 -0.37
CA HIS A 268 20.31 -6.91 -0.32
C HIS A 268 19.58 -5.93 -1.22
N TRP A 269 19.07 -4.85 -0.63
CA TRP A 269 18.41 -3.79 -1.39
C TRP A 269 19.43 -3.12 -2.32
N CYS A 270 18.97 -2.77 -3.52
CA CYS A 270 19.81 -2.15 -4.55
C CYS A 270 19.02 -1.05 -5.29
N PRO A 271 19.69 -0.23 -6.11
CA PRO A 271 19.03 0.76 -6.95
C PRO A 271 17.98 0.13 -7.87
N MET A 272 16.96 0.89 -8.20
CA MET A 272 15.88 0.46 -9.09
C MET A 272 16.40 0.01 -10.46
N GLY A 273 16.09 -1.22 -10.83
CA GLY A 273 16.50 -1.84 -12.09
C GLY A 273 17.86 -2.54 -12.07
N GLU A 274 18.55 -2.56 -10.95
CA GLU A 274 19.80 -3.30 -10.76
C GLU A 274 19.58 -4.65 -10.05
N GLY A 275 18.33 -4.93 -9.65
CA GLY A 275 17.95 -6.10 -8.89
C GLY A 275 17.17 -7.15 -9.68
N MET A 276 16.38 -7.92 -8.94
CA MET A 276 15.71 -9.12 -9.42
C MET A 276 14.17 -8.95 -9.52
N VAL A 277 13.62 -7.79 -9.14
CA VAL A 277 12.19 -7.54 -9.19
C VAL A 277 11.72 -7.39 -10.64
N ASN A 278 10.72 -8.16 -11.03
CA ASN A 278 10.11 -8.04 -12.35
C ASN A 278 9.08 -6.91 -12.39
N PHE A 279 9.54 -5.65 -12.44
CA PHE A 279 8.67 -4.48 -12.48
C PHE A 279 7.74 -4.44 -13.68
N SER A 280 8.20 -4.86 -14.87
CA SER A 280 7.36 -4.88 -16.07
C SER A 280 6.17 -5.84 -15.91
N GLY A 281 6.42 -7.05 -15.42
CA GLY A 281 5.37 -8.03 -15.11
C GLY A 281 4.43 -7.55 -14.01
N PHE A 282 4.97 -6.92 -12.96
CA PHE A 282 4.16 -6.37 -11.87
C PHE A 282 3.24 -5.24 -12.35
N PHE A 283 3.76 -4.27 -13.10
CA PHE A 283 2.95 -3.17 -13.62
C PHE A 283 1.91 -3.63 -14.64
N ALA A 284 2.15 -4.70 -15.39
CA ALA A 284 1.11 -5.31 -16.22
C ALA A 284 -0.06 -5.84 -15.37
N ILE A 285 0.23 -6.45 -14.21
CA ILE A 285 -0.82 -6.89 -13.25
C ILE A 285 -1.52 -5.68 -12.62
N VAL A 286 -0.78 -4.66 -12.20
CA VAL A 286 -1.32 -3.41 -11.64
C VAL A 286 -2.32 -2.77 -12.60
N LYS A 287 -1.95 -2.68 -13.89
CA LYS A 287 -2.84 -2.18 -14.96
C LYS A 287 -4.08 -3.05 -15.13
N ALA A 288 -3.90 -4.37 -15.25
CA ALA A 288 -5.00 -5.31 -15.42
C ALA A 288 -5.97 -5.32 -14.22
N ASN A 289 -5.48 -4.97 -13.04
CA ASN A 289 -6.28 -4.84 -11.82
C ASN A 289 -7.07 -3.52 -11.75
N GLY A 290 -6.81 -2.54 -12.63
CA GLY A 290 -7.42 -1.22 -12.57
C GLY A 290 -6.98 -0.41 -11.33
N PHE A 291 -5.74 -0.60 -10.88
CA PHE A 291 -5.21 0.08 -9.70
C PHE A 291 -5.12 1.61 -9.91
N SER A 292 -5.48 2.37 -8.89
CA SER A 292 -5.50 3.84 -8.91
C SER A 292 -4.93 4.49 -7.63
N GLY A 293 -4.30 3.71 -6.76
CA GLY A 293 -3.72 4.18 -5.50
C GLY A 293 -2.37 4.88 -5.64
N PRO A 294 -1.79 5.35 -4.53
CA PRO A 294 -0.45 5.94 -4.51
C PRO A 294 0.63 4.90 -4.84
N VAL A 295 1.68 5.38 -5.51
CA VAL A 295 2.90 4.62 -5.79
C VAL A 295 4.04 5.25 -5.01
N GLN A 296 4.57 4.55 -4.02
CA GLN A 296 5.71 4.98 -3.22
C GLN A 296 7.00 4.47 -3.82
N LEU A 297 8.04 5.31 -3.88
CA LEU A 297 9.40 4.89 -4.20
C LEU A 297 10.25 4.93 -2.93
N HIS A 298 10.87 3.79 -2.61
CA HIS A 298 11.71 3.59 -1.45
C HIS A 298 13.19 3.52 -1.85
N PHE A 299 14.05 4.11 -1.03
CA PHE A 299 15.50 4.15 -1.20
C PHE A 299 16.15 3.52 0.03
N GLU A 300 16.10 2.20 0.12
CA GLU A 300 16.56 1.44 1.30
C GLU A 300 17.85 0.66 1.07
N TYR A 301 18.56 0.94 -0.02
CA TYR A 301 19.87 0.35 -0.29
C TYR A 301 21.01 1.18 0.33
N SER A 302 22.13 0.51 0.61
CA SER A 302 23.30 1.12 1.23
C SER A 302 23.96 2.19 0.35
N GLY A 303 24.67 3.12 1.00
CA GLY A 303 25.45 4.16 0.29
C GLY A 303 24.69 5.46 0.08
N LEU A 304 23.54 5.65 0.72
CA LEU A 304 22.76 6.89 0.65
C LEU A 304 22.98 7.80 1.86
N GLY A 305 24.08 7.56 2.60
CA GLY A 305 24.55 8.46 3.66
C GLY A 305 23.67 8.54 4.89
N GLY A 306 22.91 7.47 5.18
CA GLY A 306 21.96 7.40 6.29
C GLY A 306 20.50 7.70 5.87
N ALA A 307 20.29 8.27 4.68
CA ALA A 307 18.94 8.52 4.17
C ALA A 307 18.13 7.22 4.01
N GLU A 308 18.75 6.10 3.70
CA GLU A 308 18.16 4.77 3.64
C GLU A 308 17.53 4.34 4.96
N ASN A 309 18.07 4.78 6.07
CA ASN A 309 17.56 4.50 7.42
C ASN A 309 16.56 5.56 7.92
N GLY A 310 16.58 6.75 7.32
CA GLY A 310 15.84 7.93 7.79
C GLY A 310 16.61 8.73 8.84
N ASP A 311 17.95 8.72 8.76
CA ASP A 311 18.79 9.47 9.66
C ASP A 311 18.57 10.98 9.51
N LYS A 312 18.80 11.72 10.59
CA LYS A 312 18.62 13.18 10.63
C LYS A 312 19.82 13.95 10.04
N THR A 313 20.87 13.25 9.67
CA THR A 313 22.09 13.82 9.08
C THR A 313 22.55 12.98 7.91
N LEU A 314 23.06 13.63 6.87
CA LEU A 314 23.69 12.94 5.74
C LEU A 314 25.19 12.81 5.96
N THR A 315 25.75 11.65 5.61
CA THR A 315 27.20 11.38 5.61
C THR A 315 27.82 11.44 4.20
N ILE A 316 27.02 11.74 3.18
CA ILE A 316 27.45 11.94 1.79
C ILE A 316 27.02 13.33 1.30
N PRO A 317 27.62 13.86 0.21
CA PRO A 317 27.14 15.07 -0.43
C PRO A 317 25.67 14.95 -0.86
N ARG A 318 24.88 15.97 -0.54
CA ARG A 318 23.45 16.05 -0.87
C ARG A 318 23.16 15.75 -2.36
N GLN A 319 24.01 16.24 -3.26
CA GLN A 319 23.85 16.04 -4.70
C GLN A 319 23.97 14.57 -5.11
N GLU A 320 24.75 13.77 -4.40
CA GLU A 320 24.87 12.33 -4.66
C GLU A 320 23.57 11.60 -4.33
N LEU A 321 22.96 11.90 -3.18
CA LEU A 321 21.63 11.35 -2.82
C LEU A 321 20.58 11.78 -3.85
N ILE A 322 20.50 13.06 -4.21
CA ILE A 322 19.55 13.57 -5.19
C ILE A 322 19.74 12.91 -6.56
N ALA A 323 20.99 12.70 -6.98
CA ALA A 323 21.29 12.01 -8.25
C ALA A 323 20.84 10.55 -8.22
N ALA A 324 21.05 9.83 -7.12
CA ALA A 324 20.57 8.47 -6.92
C ALA A 324 19.05 8.40 -6.99
N MET A 325 18.35 9.25 -6.26
CA MET A 325 16.87 9.31 -6.27
C MET A 325 16.31 9.64 -7.67
N ARG A 326 16.94 10.55 -8.39
CA ARG A 326 16.55 10.92 -9.77
C ARG A 326 16.75 9.78 -10.76
N ARG A 327 17.86 9.03 -10.64
CA ARG A 327 18.13 7.84 -11.45
C ARG A 327 17.03 6.81 -11.27
N ASP A 328 16.71 6.47 -10.02
CA ASP A 328 15.72 5.46 -9.68
C ASP A 328 14.30 5.86 -10.10
N LEU A 329 13.93 7.14 -9.93
CA LEU A 329 12.65 7.65 -10.42
C LEU A 329 12.58 7.61 -11.96
N THR A 330 13.68 7.91 -12.64
CA THR A 330 13.74 7.87 -14.11
C THR A 330 13.52 6.45 -14.63
N TYR A 331 14.16 5.45 -14.02
CA TYR A 331 13.92 4.04 -14.34
C TYR A 331 12.46 3.66 -14.09
N THR A 332 11.92 3.96 -12.91
CA THR A 332 10.54 3.67 -12.53
C THR A 332 9.55 4.25 -13.52
N ARG A 333 9.68 5.54 -13.86
CA ARG A 333 8.80 6.21 -14.85
C ARG A 333 8.92 5.58 -16.24
N ARG A 334 10.10 5.14 -16.65
CA ARG A 334 10.29 4.46 -17.94
C ARG A 334 9.46 3.17 -18.00
N VAL A 335 9.61 2.28 -17.00
CA VAL A 335 8.89 1.00 -16.97
C VAL A 335 7.37 1.20 -16.83
N MET A 336 6.93 2.18 -16.04
CA MET A 336 5.51 2.50 -15.92
C MET A 336 4.91 3.09 -17.21
N ARG A 337 5.66 3.89 -17.96
CA ARG A 337 5.23 4.39 -19.29
C ARG A 337 5.07 3.27 -20.32
N GLU A 338 5.95 2.28 -20.32
CA GLU A 338 5.85 1.08 -21.17
C GLU A 338 4.52 0.35 -20.93
N GLN A 339 3.97 0.43 -19.72
CA GLN A 339 2.65 -0.08 -19.35
C GLN A 339 1.53 0.96 -19.45
N GLN A 340 1.79 2.19 -19.88
CA GLN A 340 0.83 3.29 -20.00
C GLN A 340 0.18 3.71 -18.65
N LEU A 341 0.90 3.61 -17.55
CA LEU A 341 0.43 3.92 -16.20
C LEU A 341 0.75 5.37 -15.76
N VAL A 342 1.73 6.02 -16.40
CA VAL A 342 2.15 7.41 -16.14
C VAL A 342 2.34 8.19 -17.42
#